data_0054912c75c9b4293981cad090d0b54b
#
_entry.id   0054912c75c9b4293981cad090d0b54b
#
_cell.length_a   1.000
_cell.length_b   1.000
_cell.length_c   1.000
_cell.angle_alpha   90.00
_cell.angle_beta   90.00
_cell.angle_gamma   90.00
#
_symmetry.space_group_name_H-M   'P 1'
#
loop_
_entity.id
_entity.type
_entity.pdbx_description
1 polymer ?
#
loop_
_entity_poly.entity_id
_entity_poly.type
_entity_poly.pdbx_seq_one_letter_code
_entity_poly.pdbx_strand_id
1 'polypeptide(L)'
;MRNPLPAHHFDWIGLADPKPEELELVRSQFGLHPLAVEDALHPDQTPKVEVYGKQLFIVARTAAIEEGENIGYGQTALFLGRDFVVSVRFGSNRAYNALRQRLEGDPERLAEGPDYVVHAILDFIVDGYQPIMDRLEASVQAMEEGAINVFPEQSTIRRIFRQRRQLRRFQRTIGPMAEVCERLTTTELPAIDPAARIWFRDVQDHVRRTMARMDGLKETLASIVETASLLEAHRQGEMTRQLAAWAAILAVPTAIAGIYGMNFDVMPELRWRYGYFIVVGVIGVICGGLWLRFRKIGWL
;
A
#
# COMPACT_ATOMS: atom_id res chain seq x y z
N MET A 1 1.78 -51.63 10.75
CA MET A 1 2.91 -51.60 9.81
C MET A 1 2.39 -51.15 8.46
N ARG A 2 2.60 -49.89 8.10
CA ARG A 2 2.31 -49.39 6.76
C ARG A 2 3.46 -49.81 5.85
N ASN A 3 3.15 -50.50 4.76
CA ASN A 3 4.15 -50.75 3.72
C ASN A 3 4.69 -49.37 3.26
N PRO A 4 6.01 -49.22 3.14
CA PRO A 4 6.59 -48.01 2.52
C PRO A 4 6.09 -48.01 1.08
N LEU A 5 5.36 -46.94 0.72
CA LEU A 5 5.05 -46.64 -0.69
C LEU A 5 6.37 -46.50 -1.46
N PRO A 6 6.45 -47.01 -2.71
CA PRO A 6 7.67 -46.84 -3.49
C PRO A 6 7.97 -45.34 -3.63
N ALA A 7 9.22 -44.97 -3.41
CA ALA A 7 9.70 -43.60 -3.57
C ALA A 7 9.28 -43.11 -4.97
N HIS A 8 8.34 -42.18 -5.03
CA HIS A 8 7.95 -41.55 -6.28
C HIS A 8 9.13 -40.71 -6.75
N HIS A 9 9.87 -41.21 -7.71
CA HIS A 9 10.86 -40.42 -8.45
C HIS A 9 10.12 -39.48 -9.37
N PHE A 10 10.28 -38.20 -9.14
CA PHE A 10 9.79 -37.15 -10.05
C PHE A 10 10.94 -36.21 -10.40
N ASP A 11 10.83 -35.55 -11.53
CA ASP A 11 11.81 -34.59 -12.01
C ASP A 11 11.44 -33.20 -11.51
N TRP A 12 12.40 -32.49 -10.92
CA TRP A 12 12.27 -31.09 -10.58
C TRP A 12 13.29 -30.25 -11.33
N ILE A 13 12.80 -29.47 -12.32
CA ILE A 13 13.59 -28.57 -13.16
C ILE A 13 13.30 -27.12 -12.81
N GLY A 14 14.36 -26.33 -12.58
CA GLY A 14 14.26 -24.89 -12.34
C GLY A 14 15.01 -24.10 -13.39
N LEU A 15 14.30 -23.23 -14.12
CA LEU A 15 14.86 -22.32 -15.10
C LEU A 15 14.79 -20.87 -14.56
N ALA A 16 15.85 -20.10 -14.72
CA ALA A 16 15.91 -18.70 -14.36
C ALA A 16 16.24 -17.87 -15.59
N ASP A 17 15.35 -16.95 -15.96
CA ASP A 17 15.44 -16.11 -17.15
C ASP A 17 15.82 -16.91 -18.42
N PRO A 18 15.10 -18.05 -18.71
CA PRO A 18 15.46 -18.93 -19.78
C PRO A 18 15.27 -18.28 -21.15
N LYS A 19 16.10 -18.71 -22.10
CA LYS A 19 15.85 -18.41 -23.51
C LYS A 19 14.70 -19.27 -24.03
N PRO A 20 13.98 -18.81 -25.10
CA PRO A 20 12.88 -19.58 -25.68
C PRO A 20 13.29 -21.01 -26.09
N GLU A 21 14.51 -21.20 -26.59
CA GLU A 21 15.03 -22.48 -27.00
C GLU A 21 15.19 -23.47 -25.85
N GLU A 22 15.59 -22.98 -24.68
CA GLU A 22 15.77 -23.80 -23.47
C GLU A 22 14.42 -24.30 -22.95
N LEU A 23 13.40 -23.42 -22.95
CA LEU A 23 12.05 -23.80 -22.53
C LEU A 23 11.38 -24.74 -23.56
N GLU A 24 11.68 -24.58 -24.85
CA GLU A 24 11.20 -25.47 -25.90
C GLU A 24 11.74 -26.92 -25.78
N LEU A 25 13.00 -27.06 -25.34
CA LEU A 25 13.56 -28.40 -25.03
C LEU A 25 12.78 -29.06 -23.88
N VAL A 26 12.52 -28.30 -22.80
CA VAL A 26 11.74 -28.77 -21.65
C VAL A 26 10.29 -29.07 -22.04
N ARG A 27 9.69 -28.24 -22.94
CA ARG A 27 8.36 -28.48 -23.49
C ARG A 27 8.29 -29.85 -24.19
N SER A 28 9.27 -30.13 -25.04
CA SER A 28 9.34 -31.37 -25.78
C SER A 28 9.54 -32.60 -24.89
N GLN A 29 10.32 -32.46 -23.82
CA GLN A 29 10.62 -33.54 -22.87
C GLN A 29 9.40 -33.90 -22.00
N PHE A 30 8.66 -32.92 -21.50
CA PHE A 30 7.55 -33.12 -20.56
C PHE A 30 6.16 -32.97 -21.20
N GLY A 31 6.09 -32.72 -22.50
CA GLY A 31 4.83 -32.55 -23.22
C GLY A 31 4.02 -31.35 -22.73
N LEU A 32 4.70 -30.23 -22.42
CA LEU A 32 4.03 -29.04 -21.91
C LEU A 32 3.15 -28.41 -23.00
N HIS A 33 2.02 -27.84 -22.60
CA HIS A 33 1.10 -27.22 -23.53
C HIS A 33 1.70 -25.93 -24.14
N PRO A 34 1.62 -25.73 -25.48
CA PRO A 34 2.25 -24.57 -26.14
C PRO A 34 1.80 -23.20 -25.57
N LEU A 35 0.51 -23.01 -25.29
CA LEU A 35 -0.01 -21.77 -24.72
C LEU A 35 0.55 -21.50 -23.32
N ALA A 36 0.72 -22.53 -22.49
CA ALA A 36 1.32 -22.37 -21.17
C ALA A 36 2.80 -22.01 -21.25
N VAL A 37 3.52 -22.52 -22.25
CA VAL A 37 4.92 -22.16 -22.53
C VAL A 37 5.04 -20.72 -23.02
N GLU A 38 4.14 -20.29 -23.91
CA GLU A 38 4.06 -18.90 -24.37
C GLU A 38 3.84 -17.96 -23.19
N ASP A 39 2.86 -18.25 -22.33
CA ASP A 39 2.58 -17.46 -21.13
C ASP A 39 3.76 -17.44 -20.13
N ALA A 40 4.45 -18.56 -19.98
CA ALA A 40 5.62 -18.65 -19.12
C ALA A 40 6.78 -17.77 -19.59
N LEU A 41 6.91 -17.52 -20.89
CA LEU A 41 7.92 -16.62 -21.47
C LEU A 41 7.56 -15.13 -21.36
N HIS A 42 6.30 -14.80 -21.07
CA HIS A 42 5.86 -13.43 -20.89
C HIS A 42 5.87 -13.02 -19.40
N PRO A 43 6.79 -12.14 -18.96
CA PRO A 43 7.06 -11.91 -17.52
C PRO A 43 6.02 -11.10 -16.76
N ASP A 44 4.95 -10.62 -17.42
CA ASP A 44 3.93 -9.76 -16.78
C ASP A 44 2.53 -10.40 -16.70
N GLN A 45 2.49 -11.72 -16.64
CA GLN A 45 1.24 -12.46 -16.47
C GLN A 45 0.59 -12.19 -15.11
N THR A 46 -0.74 -12.14 -15.10
CA THR A 46 -1.50 -12.14 -13.86
C THR A 46 -1.45 -13.53 -13.21
N PRO A 47 -1.34 -13.63 -11.87
CA PRO A 47 -1.45 -14.93 -11.19
C PRO A 47 -2.70 -15.68 -11.62
N LYS A 48 -2.51 -16.95 -11.98
CA LYS A 48 -3.59 -17.82 -12.47
C LYS A 48 -3.25 -19.31 -12.30
N VAL A 49 -4.29 -20.14 -12.33
CA VAL A 49 -4.17 -21.59 -12.40
C VAL A 49 -4.96 -22.06 -13.62
N GLU A 50 -4.33 -22.80 -14.50
CA GLU A 50 -4.94 -23.36 -15.71
C GLU A 50 -4.70 -24.86 -15.78
N VAL A 51 -5.68 -25.59 -16.32
CA VAL A 51 -5.61 -27.04 -16.50
C VAL A 51 -5.40 -27.36 -17.96
N TYR A 52 -4.33 -28.08 -18.27
CA TYR A 52 -4.03 -28.57 -19.58
C TYR A 52 -3.98 -30.11 -19.56
N GLY A 53 -5.11 -30.75 -19.82
CA GLY A 53 -5.25 -32.20 -19.74
C GLY A 53 -5.02 -32.71 -18.31
N LYS A 54 -3.88 -33.40 -18.08
CA LYS A 54 -3.47 -33.92 -16.77
C LYS A 54 -2.41 -33.07 -16.07
N GLN A 55 -2.08 -31.93 -16.67
CA GLN A 55 -1.07 -31.00 -16.13
C GLN A 55 -1.72 -29.72 -15.64
N LEU A 56 -1.10 -29.09 -14.64
CA LEU A 56 -1.45 -27.77 -14.16
C LEU A 56 -0.39 -26.76 -14.60
N PHE A 57 -0.84 -25.59 -14.96
CA PHE A 57 -0.01 -24.42 -15.16
C PHE A 57 -0.42 -23.36 -14.14
N ILE A 58 0.55 -22.91 -13.33
CA ILE A 58 0.32 -21.95 -12.26
C ILE A 58 1.27 -20.78 -12.47
N VAL A 59 0.73 -19.58 -12.48
CA VAL A 59 1.52 -18.35 -12.49
C VAL A 59 1.42 -17.69 -11.13
N ALA A 60 2.56 -17.41 -10.51
CA ALA A 60 2.68 -16.70 -9.23
C ALA A 60 3.55 -15.46 -9.41
N ARG A 61 3.17 -14.37 -8.73
CA ARG A 61 3.95 -13.12 -8.73
C ARG A 61 4.85 -13.06 -7.51
N THR A 62 6.14 -12.83 -7.73
CA THR A 62 7.09 -12.57 -6.66
C THR A 62 7.24 -11.07 -6.43
N ALA A 63 7.56 -10.71 -5.19
CA ALA A 63 7.90 -9.34 -4.83
C ALA A 63 9.08 -9.36 -3.85
N ALA A 64 9.98 -8.39 -3.98
CA ALA A 64 11.13 -8.22 -3.09
C ALA A 64 11.46 -6.73 -2.94
N ILE A 65 12.10 -6.40 -1.82
CA ILE A 65 12.64 -5.06 -1.61
C ILE A 65 13.94 -4.96 -2.42
N GLU A 66 14.03 -3.96 -3.28
CA GLU A 66 15.22 -3.60 -4.04
C GLU A 66 15.95 -2.42 -3.41
N GLU A 67 17.12 -2.09 -3.95
CA GLU A 67 17.88 -0.92 -3.52
C GLU A 67 17.04 0.38 -3.67
N GLY A 68 17.18 1.29 -2.73
CA GLY A 68 16.47 2.59 -2.75
C GLY A 68 15.00 2.55 -2.37
N GLU A 69 14.54 1.53 -1.62
CA GLU A 69 13.16 1.42 -1.11
C GLU A 69 12.09 1.04 -2.14
N ASN A 70 12.44 0.66 -3.34
CA ASN A 70 11.50 0.21 -4.34
C ASN A 70 11.11 -1.27 -4.14
N ILE A 71 9.88 -1.59 -4.52
CA ILE A 71 9.42 -2.97 -4.57
C ILE A 71 9.62 -3.47 -6.00
N GLY A 72 10.53 -4.42 -6.16
CA GLY A 72 10.73 -5.16 -7.39
C GLY A 72 9.73 -6.31 -7.49
N TYR A 73 9.28 -6.59 -8.70
CA TYR A 73 8.33 -7.64 -8.98
C TYR A 73 8.90 -8.61 -10.00
N GLY A 74 8.65 -9.89 -9.77
CA GLY A 74 8.99 -10.94 -10.71
C GLY A 74 7.82 -11.92 -10.87
N GLN A 75 8.08 -12.96 -11.63
CA GLN A 75 7.11 -14.01 -11.94
C GLN A 75 7.76 -15.38 -11.77
N THR A 76 6.97 -16.33 -11.28
CA THR A 76 7.29 -17.75 -11.34
C THR A 76 6.13 -18.48 -11.98
N ALA A 77 6.39 -19.10 -13.11
CA ALA A 77 5.48 -20.03 -13.76
C ALA A 77 5.85 -21.47 -13.37
N LEU A 78 4.86 -22.25 -12.96
CA LEU A 78 5.01 -23.63 -12.50
C LEU A 78 4.20 -24.54 -13.41
N PHE A 79 4.84 -25.57 -13.94
CA PHE A 79 4.17 -26.67 -14.62
C PHE A 79 4.22 -27.87 -13.69
N LEU A 80 3.06 -28.38 -13.33
CA LEU A 80 2.91 -29.53 -12.45
C LEU A 80 2.29 -30.67 -13.25
N GLY A 81 3.02 -31.76 -13.34
CA GLY A 81 2.55 -33.04 -13.84
C GLY A 81 2.53 -34.09 -12.73
N ARG A 82 2.16 -35.31 -13.08
CA ARG A 82 2.14 -36.41 -12.11
C ARG A 82 3.54 -36.75 -11.59
N ASP A 83 4.55 -36.67 -12.47
CA ASP A 83 5.90 -37.13 -12.21
C ASP A 83 6.96 -36.04 -12.46
N PHE A 84 6.53 -34.77 -12.50
CA PHE A 84 7.46 -33.66 -12.68
C PHE A 84 6.92 -32.33 -12.16
N VAL A 85 7.86 -31.44 -11.81
CA VAL A 85 7.65 -30.00 -11.62
C VAL A 85 8.67 -29.24 -12.46
N VAL A 86 8.20 -28.29 -13.26
CA VAL A 86 9.07 -27.32 -13.95
C VAL A 86 8.74 -25.93 -13.43
N SER A 87 9.74 -25.22 -12.90
CA SER A 87 9.62 -23.83 -12.47
C SER A 87 10.40 -22.90 -13.38
N VAL A 88 9.74 -21.90 -13.94
CA VAL A 88 10.30 -20.87 -14.81
C VAL A 88 10.18 -19.53 -14.14
N ARG A 89 11.30 -18.82 -13.96
CA ARG A 89 11.36 -17.55 -13.21
C ARG A 89 11.85 -16.44 -14.10
N PHE A 90 11.20 -15.27 -13.99
CA PHE A 90 11.63 -14.02 -14.59
C PHE A 90 11.66 -12.90 -13.57
N GLY A 91 12.73 -12.09 -13.58
CA GLY A 91 12.84 -10.86 -12.77
C GLY A 91 12.78 -11.08 -11.26
N SER A 92 12.96 -12.30 -10.78
CA SER A 92 12.90 -12.62 -9.36
C SER A 92 14.27 -12.46 -8.71
N ASN A 93 14.41 -11.47 -7.83
CA ASN A 93 15.64 -11.27 -7.06
C ASN A 93 15.85 -12.30 -5.93
N ARG A 94 14.89 -13.19 -5.69
CA ARG A 94 15.02 -14.26 -4.71
C ARG A 94 15.44 -15.56 -5.40
N ALA A 95 16.66 -16.00 -5.09
CA ALA A 95 17.14 -17.30 -5.56
C ALA A 95 16.44 -18.45 -4.80
N TYR A 96 15.94 -19.45 -5.54
CA TYR A 96 15.33 -20.64 -4.95
C TYR A 96 16.35 -21.70 -4.49
N ASN A 97 17.64 -21.38 -4.58
CA ASN A 97 18.69 -22.32 -4.20
C ASN A 97 18.58 -22.76 -2.74
N ALA A 98 18.30 -21.82 -1.83
CA ALA A 98 18.13 -22.15 -0.42
C ALA A 98 16.86 -22.99 -0.17
N LEU A 99 15.76 -22.69 -0.88
CA LEU A 99 14.55 -23.50 -0.85
C LEU A 99 14.84 -24.92 -1.36
N ARG A 100 15.51 -25.03 -2.52
CA ARG A 100 15.86 -26.31 -3.12
C ARG A 100 16.75 -27.14 -2.20
N GLN A 101 17.82 -26.56 -1.63
CA GLN A 101 18.68 -27.24 -0.67
C GLN A 101 17.92 -27.71 0.57
N ARG A 102 16.98 -26.92 1.07
CA ARG A 102 16.12 -27.30 2.21
C ARG A 102 15.25 -28.51 1.88
N LEU A 103 14.63 -28.52 0.69
CA LEU A 103 13.76 -29.62 0.26
C LEU A 103 14.54 -30.89 -0.06
N GLU A 104 15.69 -30.77 -0.72
CA GLU A 104 16.58 -31.91 -1.02
C GLU A 104 17.20 -32.50 0.27
N GLY A 105 17.32 -31.70 1.33
CA GLY A 105 17.74 -32.13 2.67
C GLY A 105 16.67 -32.82 3.50
N ASP A 106 15.41 -32.86 3.03
CA ASP A 106 14.27 -33.51 3.70
C ASP A 106 13.60 -34.52 2.74
N PRO A 107 14.21 -35.73 2.57
CA PRO A 107 13.72 -36.74 1.66
C PRO A 107 12.32 -37.26 2.00
N GLU A 108 11.92 -37.23 3.29
CA GLU A 108 10.59 -37.68 3.70
C GLU A 108 9.50 -36.78 3.14
N ARG A 109 9.70 -35.48 3.20
CA ARG A 109 8.77 -34.49 2.61
C ARG A 109 8.82 -34.47 1.10
N LEU A 110 10.01 -34.64 0.51
CA LEU A 110 10.11 -34.71 -0.95
C LEU A 110 9.41 -35.94 -1.52
N ALA A 111 9.32 -37.03 -0.76
CA ALA A 111 8.58 -38.24 -1.10
C ALA A 111 7.06 -38.04 -1.14
N GLU A 112 6.51 -36.95 -0.59
CA GLU A 112 5.08 -36.63 -0.67
C GLU A 112 4.63 -36.33 -2.10
N GLY A 113 5.54 -35.86 -2.96
CA GLY A 113 5.27 -35.71 -4.38
C GLY A 113 5.59 -34.33 -4.97
N PRO A 114 5.34 -34.18 -6.28
CA PRO A 114 5.62 -32.93 -6.98
C PRO A 114 4.73 -31.76 -6.54
N ASP A 115 3.51 -32.02 -6.08
CA ASP A 115 2.59 -31.02 -5.55
C ASP A 115 3.09 -30.39 -4.22
N TYR A 116 3.82 -31.16 -3.41
CA TYR A 116 4.52 -30.60 -2.23
C TYR A 116 5.60 -29.59 -2.64
N VAL A 117 6.33 -29.83 -3.72
CA VAL A 117 7.31 -28.87 -4.24
C VAL A 117 6.62 -27.58 -4.70
N VAL A 118 5.48 -27.70 -5.39
CA VAL A 118 4.68 -26.54 -5.80
C VAL A 118 4.21 -25.75 -4.58
N HIS A 119 3.67 -26.41 -3.56
CA HIS A 119 3.32 -25.80 -2.29
C HIS A 119 4.50 -25.02 -1.70
N ALA A 120 5.65 -25.68 -1.55
CA ALA A 120 6.83 -25.05 -0.94
C ALA A 120 7.36 -23.84 -1.73
N ILE A 121 7.21 -23.84 -3.06
CA ILE A 121 7.55 -22.68 -3.89
C ILE A 121 6.55 -21.55 -3.67
N LEU A 122 5.24 -21.83 -3.63
CA LEU A 122 4.21 -20.82 -3.38
C LEU A 122 4.32 -20.21 -1.98
N ASP A 123 4.55 -21.04 -0.97
CA ASP A 123 4.81 -20.62 0.41
C ASP A 123 6.01 -19.68 0.50
N PHE A 124 7.14 -20.08 -0.11
CA PHE A 124 8.33 -19.24 -0.19
C PHE A 124 8.09 -17.90 -0.89
N ILE A 125 7.24 -17.87 -1.93
CA ILE A 125 6.86 -16.63 -2.63
C ILE A 125 6.05 -15.73 -1.70
N VAL A 126 5.04 -16.29 -1.04
CA VAL A 126 4.11 -15.54 -0.18
C VAL A 126 4.80 -15.05 1.10
N ASP A 127 5.69 -15.84 1.68
CA ASP A 127 6.58 -15.40 2.77
C ASP A 127 7.41 -14.17 2.38
N GLY A 128 7.76 -14.06 1.10
CA GLY A 128 8.45 -12.91 0.56
C GLY A 128 7.67 -11.60 0.63
N TYR A 129 6.36 -11.65 0.84
CA TYR A 129 5.53 -10.46 1.00
C TYR A 129 5.62 -9.84 2.39
N GLN A 130 5.95 -10.64 3.42
CA GLN A 130 5.98 -10.18 4.82
C GLN A 130 6.98 -9.04 5.05
N PRO A 131 8.26 -9.12 4.65
CA PRO A 131 9.20 -8.02 4.84
C PRO A 131 8.75 -6.72 4.15
N ILE A 132 8.02 -6.84 3.03
CA ILE A 132 7.48 -5.69 2.31
C ILE A 132 6.36 -5.05 3.13
N MET A 133 5.46 -5.87 3.69
CA MET A 133 4.37 -5.39 4.54
C MET A 133 4.90 -4.71 5.79
N ASP A 134 5.85 -5.33 6.49
CA ASP A 134 6.44 -4.77 7.71
C ASP A 134 7.06 -3.39 7.45
N ARG A 135 7.72 -3.24 6.31
CA ARG A 135 8.29 -1.96 5.89
C ARG A 135 7.23 -0.91 5.55
N LEU A 136 6.19 -1.30 4.82
CA LEU A 136 5.09 -0.39 4.48
C LEU A 136 4.38 0.07 5.75
N GLU A 137 4.11 -0.83 6.70
CA GLU A 137 3.52 -0.51 8.00
C GLU A 137 4.38 0.47 8.80
N ALA A 138 5.68 0.18 8.96
CA ALA A 138 6.59 1.07 9.67
C ALA A 138 6.62 2.48 9.03
N SER A 139 6.58 2.55 7.69
CA SER A 139 6.55 3.84 6.98
C SER A 139 5.24 4.60 7.20
N VAL A 140 4.10 3.91 7.21
CA VAL A 140 2.78 4.52 7.44
C VAL A 140 2.64 4.98 8.89
N GLN A 141 3.08 4.15 9.85
CA GLN A 141 3.09 4.49 11.26
C GLN A 141 3.92 5.75 11.55
N ALA A 142 5.12 5.86 10.97
CA ALA A 142 5.94 7.06 11.10
C ALA A 142 5.27 8.33 10.51
N MET A 143 4.43 8.18 9.48
CA MET A 143 3.63 9.29 8.94
C MET A 143 2.47 9.67 9.85
N GLU A 144 1.80 8.69 10.45
CA GLU A 144 0.71 8.90 11.39
C GLU A 144 1.19 9.66 12.63
N GLU A 145 2.29 9.22 13.24
CA GLU A 145 2.92 9.90 14.38
C GLU A 145 3.33 11.34 14.05
N GLY A 146 3.87 11.56 12.85
CA GLY A 146 4.25 12.90 12.38
C GLY A 146 3.06 13.82 12.10
N ALA A 147 1.91 13.28 11.70
CA ALA A 147 0.72 14.04 11.35
C ALA A 147 -0.07 14.55 12.57
N ILE A 148 0.10 13.93 13.73
CA ILE A 148 -0.61 14.32 14.98
C ILE A 148 -0.05 15.63 15.54
N ASN A 149 1.26 15.88 15.43
CA ASN A 149 1.94 16.95 16.15
C ASN A 149 2.21 18.22 15.34
N VAL A 150 2.27 18.12 14.03
CA VAL A 150 2.60 19.25 13.12
C VAL A 150 1.81 19.11 11.84
N PHE A 151 1.31 20.25 11.32
CA PHE A 151 0.71 20.28 9.98
C PHE A 151 1.69 19.66 8.96
N PRO A 152 1.25 18.68 8.15
CA PRO A 152 2.14 18.00 7.23
C PRO A 152 2.66 18.97 6.17
N GLU A 153 3.97 19.11 6.12
CA GLU A 153 4.64 19.84 5.06
C GLU A 153 4.35 19.22 3.68
N GLN A 154 4.54 19.99 2.62
CA GLN A 154 4.36 19.51 1.24
C GLN A 154 5.18 18.23 0.94
N SER A 155 6.33 18.08 1.58
CA SER A 155 7.18 16.88 1.54
C SER A 155 6.48 15.64 2.08
N THR A 156 5.79 15.76 3.21
CA THR A 156 5.01 14.70 3.87
C THR A 156 3.82 14.28 3.01
N ILE A 157 3.10 15.23 2.44
CA ILE A 157 1.98 14.95 1.53
C ILE A 157 2.47 14.16 0.31
N ARG A 158 3.58 14.55 -0.31
CA ARG A 158 4.19 13.79 -1.42
C ARG A 158 4.59 12.37 -1.01
N ARG A 159 5.07 12.20 0.22
CA ARG A 159 5.43 10.89 0.77
C ARG A 159 4.20 9.99 0.95
N ILE A 160 3.10 10.53 1.48
CA ILE A 160 1.81 9.82 1.62
C ILE A 160 1.33 9.33 0.24
N PHE A 161 1.32 10.20 -0.78
CA PHE A 161 0.91 9.80 -2.13
C PHE A 161 1.82 8.74 -2.75
N ARG A 162 3.13 8.78 -2.47
CA ARG A 162 4.09 7.75 -2.91
C ARG A 162 3.76 6.40 -2.27
N GLN A 163 3.56 6.36 -0.95
CA GLN A 163 3.19 5.14 -0.24
C GLN A 163 1.85 4.57 -0.72
N ARG A 164 0.86 5.42 -0.91
CA ARG A 164 -0.44 5.03 -1.45
C ARG A 164 -0.33 4.41 -2.84
N ARG A 165 0.58 4.93 -3.67
CA ARG A 165 0.86 4.37 -5.00
C ARG A 165 1.58 3.02 -4.91
N GLN A 166 2.57 2.87 -4.04
CA GLN A 166 3.27 1.61 -3.82
C GLN A 166 2.32 0.53 -3.30
N LEU A 167 1.51 0.84 -2.30
CA LEU A 167 0.52 -0.07 -1.73
C LEU A 167 -0.50 -0.55 -2.78
N ARG A 168 -1.03 0.37 -3.61
CA ARG A 168 -1.94 0.01 -4.70
C ARG A 168 -1.28 -0.87 -5.75
N ARG A 169 -0.02 -0.59 -6.11
CA ARG A 169 0.73 -1.42 -7.06
C ARG A 169 0.95 -2.83 -6.49
N PHE A 170 1.38 -2.90 -5.23
CA PHE A 170 1.60 -4.18 -4.54
C PHE A 170 0.31 -5.00 -4.49
N GLN A 171 -0.80 -4.42 -4.03
CA GLN A 171 -2.10 -5.09 -4.00
C GLN A 171 -2.56 -5.58 -5.39
N ARG A 172 -2.44 -4.75 -6.41
CA ARG A 172 -2.82 -5.15 -7.77
C ARG A 172 -1.98 -6.31 -8.30
N THR A 173 -0.71 -6.35 -7.91
CA THR A 173 0.22 -7.38 -8.37
C THR A 173 0.02 -8.71 -7.66
N ILE A 174 -0.20 -8.69 -6.33
CA ILE A 174 -0.32 -9.93 -5.54
C ILE A 174 -1.77 -10.33 -5.25
N GLY A 175 -2.74 -9.41 -5.40
CA GLY A 175 -4.15 -9.69 -5.12
C GLY A 175 -4.69 -10.96 -5.79
N PRO A 176 -4.42 -11.18 -7.09
CA PRO A 176 -4.87 -12.39 -7.78
C PRO A 176 -4.26 -13.70 -7.24
N MET A 177 -3.20 -13.64 -6.40
CA MET A 177 -2.69 -14.82 -5.69
C MET A 177 -3.74 -15.44 -4.75
N ALA A 178 -4.68 -14.62 -4.25
CA ALA A 178 -5.77 -15.14 -3.43
C ALA A 178 -6.66 -16.12 -4.21
N GLU A 179 -6.97 -15.81 -5.47
CA GLU A 179 -7.74 -16.68 -6.37
C GLU A 179 -6.96 -17.95 -6.74
N VAL A 180 -5.65 -17.82 -6.96
CA VAL A 180 -4.76 -18.97 -7.18
C VAL A 180 -4.82 -19.93 -6.01
N CYS A 181 -4.60 -19.43 -4.77
CA CYS A 181 -4.63 -20.24 -3.57
C CYS A 181 -6.02 -20.83 -3.31
N GLU A 182 -7.09 -20.07 -3.52
CA GLU A 182 -8.46 -20.56 -3.37
C GLU A 182 -8.75 -21.72 -4.33
N ARG A 183 -8.35 -21.58 -5.59
CA ARG A 183 -8.54 -22.63 -6.59
C ARG A 183 -7.75 -23.91 -6.26
N LEU A 184 -6.52 -23.75 -5.73
CA LEU A 184 -5.69 -24.89 -5.29
C LEU A 184 -6.26 -25.61 -4.05
N THR A 185 -7.03 -24.93 -3.21
CA THR A 185 -7.63 -25.50 -1.99
C THR A 185 -9.01 -26.10 -2.20
N THR A 186 -9.84 -25.50 -3.07
CA THR A 186 -11.26 -25.83 -3.18
C THR A 186 -11.61 -26.71 -4.36
N THR A 187 -10.83 -26.62 -5.47
CA THR A 187 -11.15 -27.31 -6.72
C THR A 187 -10.42 -28.65 -6.80
N GLU A 188 -11.06 -29.66 -7.37
CA GLU A 188 -10.37 -30.87 -7.75
C GLU A 188 -9.53 -30.62 -9.00
N LEU A 189 -8.23 -30.66 -8.81
CA LEU A 189 -7.26 -30.35 -9.86
C LEU A 189 -6.43 -31.62 -10.16
N PRO A 190 -6.10 -31.86 -11.44
CA PRO A 190 -5.18 -32.94 -11.80
C PRO A 190 -3.80 -32.66 -11.17
N ALA A 191 -3.07 -33.74 -10.88
CA ALA A 191 -1.73 -33.70 -10.29
C ALA A 191 -1.62 -33.04 -8.88
N ILE A 192 -2.74 -32.78 -8.21
CA ILE A 192 -2.78 -32.42 -6.78
C ILE A 192 -3.49 -33.50 -6.00
N ASP A 193 -2.79 -34.06 -5.00
CA ASP A 193 -3.40 -35.00 -4.06
C ASP A 193 -4.41 -34.26 -3.18
N PRO A 194 -5.60 -34.83 -2.92
CA PRO A 194 -6.55 -34.28 -1.95
C PRO A 194 -5.95 -34.01 -0.57
N ALA A 195 -4.98 -34.82 -0.12
CA ALA A 195 -4.26 -34.61 1.13
C ALA A 195 -3.37 -33.38 1.11
N ALA A 196 -2.82 -32.99 -0.05
CA ALA A 196 -1.97 -31.80 -0.21
C ALA A 196 -2.73 -30.48 -0.07
N ARG A 197 -4.06 -30.49 -0.19
CA ARG A 197 -4.88 -29.26 -0.07
C ARG A 197 -4.73 -28.54 1.28
N ILE A 198 -4.37 -29.26 2.32
CA ILE A 198 -4.15 -28.67 3.64
C ILE A 198 -2.96 -27.70 3.64
N TRP A 199 -1.92 -28.01 2.86
CA TRP A 199 -0.74 -27.15 2.73
C TRP A 199 -1.06 -25.88 1.94
N PHE A 200 -1.80 -26.00 0.83
CA PHE A 200 -2.25 -24.83 0.06
C PHE A 200 -3.19 -23.92 0.86
N ARG A 201 -3.93 -24.46 1.85
CA ARG A 201 -4.76 -23.66 2.76
C ARG A 201 -3.89 -22.74 3.63
N ASP A 202 -2.74 -23.22 4.11
CA ASP A 202 -1.81 -22.40 4.88
C ASP A 202 -1.28 -21.22 4.04
N VAL A 203 -0.87 -21.48 2.81
CA VAL A 203 -0.50 -20.42 1.86
C VAL A 203 -1.64 -19.42 1.62
N GLN A 204 -2.86 -19.92 1.46
CA GLN A 204 -4.06 -19.08 1.31
C GLN A 204 -4.26 -18.16 2.51
N ASP A 205 -4.09 -18.66 3.72
CA ASP A 205 -4.23 -17.88 4.94
C ASP A 205 -3.16 -16.79 5.06
N HIS A 206 -1.93 -17.07 4.61
CA HIS A 206 -0.86 -16.07 4.51
C HIS A 206 -1.20 -14.96 3.52
N VAL A 207 -1.71 -15.29 2.34
CA VAL A 207 -2.15 -14.30 1.34
C VAL A 207 -3.31 -13.45 1.90
N ARG A 208 -4.32 -14.09 2.52
CA ARG A 208 -5.47 -13.37 3.10
C ARG A 208 -5.04 -12.41 4.20
N ARG A 209 -4.12 -12.82 5.08
CA ARG A 209 -3.55 -11.93 6.12
C ARG A 209 -2.82 -10.75 5.50
N THR A 210 -2.01 -10.97 4.47
CA THR A 210 -1.32 -9.90 3.75
C THR A 210 -2.31 -8.92 3.14
N MET A 211 -3.39 -9.39 2.51
CA MET A 211 -4.43 -8.53 1.93
C MET A 211 -5.15 -7.71 3.01
N ALA A 212 -5.52 -8.32 4.13
CA ALA A 212 -6.17 -7.61 5.24
C ALA A 212 -5.26 -6.51 5.84
N ARG A 213 -3.96 -6.79 6.00
CA ARG A 213 -2.97 -5.78 6.43
C ARG A 213 -2.90 -4.62 5.44
N MET A 214 -2.89 -4.89 4.13
CA MET A 214 -2.90 -3.85 3.09
C MET A 214 -4.15 -2.97 3.15
N ASP A 215 -5.31 -3.54 3.39
CA ASP A 215 -6.56 -2.79 3.49
C ASP A 215 -6.55 -1.88 4.72
N GLY A 216 -6.05 -2.35 5.87
CA GLY A 216 -5.84 -1.52 7.06
C GLY A 216 -4.90 -0.34 6.80
N LEU A 217 -3.78 -0.57 6.09
CA LEU A 217 -2.85 0.53 5.73
C LEU A 217 -3.48 1.58 4.81
N LYS A 218 -4.38 1.18 3.92
CA LYS A 218 -5.12 2.14 3.07
C LYS A 218 -6.05 3.02 3.88
N GLU A 219 -6.74 2.42 4.87
CA GLU A 219 -7.63 3.14 5.77
C GLU A 219 -6.83 4.15 6.61
N THR A 220 -5.69 3.72 7.18
CA THR A 220 -4.79 4.62 7.92
C THR A 220 -4.30 5.77 7.05
N LEU A 221 -3.82 5.50 5.82
CA LEU A 221 -3.39 6.55 4.89
C LEU A 221 -4.53 7.50 4.49
N ALA A 222 -5.76 7.01 4.39
CA ALA A 222 -6.93 7.86 4.12
C ALA A 222 -7.24 8.75 5.32
N SER A 223 -7.22 8.21 6.53
CA SER A 223 -7.43 8.94 7.79
C SER A 223 -6.39 10.05 8.00
N ILE A 224 -5.11 9.79 7.71
CA ILE A 224 -4.05 10.81 7.78
C ILE A 224 -4.36 11.99 6.87
N VAL A 225 -4.77 11.73 5.62
CA VAL A 225 -5.11 12.79 4.66
C VAL A 225 -6.34 13.59 5.12
N GLU A 226 -7.36 12.92 5.63
CA GLU A 226 -8.57 13.56 6.14
C GLU A 226 -8.26 14.45 7.34
N THR A 227 -7.52 13.93 8.32
CA THR A 227 -7.08 14.68 9.50
C THR A 227 -6.26 15.91 9.11
N ALA A 228 -5.32 15.77 8.17
CA ALA A 228 -4.54 16.88 7.65
C ALA A 228 -5.44 17.97 7.02
N SER A 229 -6.46 17.57 6.27
CA SER A 229 -7.41 18.50 5.64
C SER A 229 -8.26 19.24 6.68
N LEU A 230 -8.71 18.56 7.74
CA LEU A 230 -9.46 19.17 8.84
C LEU A 230 -8.62 20.18 9.63
N LEU A 231 -7.35 19.85 9.92
CA LEU A 231 -6.42 20.74 10.59
C LEU A 231 -6.15 22.02 9.77
N GLU A 232 -5.99 21.88 8.44
CA GLU A 232 -5.82 23.04 7.56
C GLU A 232 -7.07 23.93 7.52
N ALA A 233 -8.26 23.33 7.41
CA ALA A 233 -9.52 24.09 7.45
C ALA A 233 -9.68 24.83 8.79
N HIS A 234 -9.30 24.20 9.90
CA HIS A 234 -9.32 24.84 11.23
C HIS A 234 -8.38 26.04 11.29
N ARG A 235 -7.14 25.88 10.81
CA ARG A 235 -6.13 26.95 10.76
C ARG A 235 -6.58 28.13 9.87
N GLN A 236 -7.18 27.84 8.71
CA GLN A 236 -7.73 28.89 7.85
C GLN A 236 -8.88 29.63 8.55
N GLY A 237 -9.71 28.91 9.29
CA GLY A 237 -10.76 29.51 10.13
C GLY A 237 -10.20 30.43 11.22
N GLU A 238 -9.09 30.06 11.87
CA GLU A 238 -8.41 30.91 12.85
C GLU A 238 -7.85 32.18 12.22
N MET A 239 -7.11 32.05 11.09
CA MET A 239 -6.59 33.22 10.37
C MET A 239 -7.70 34.16 9.92
N THR A 240 -8.81 33.63 9.43
CA THR A 240 -9.97 34.41 9.02
C THR A 240 -10.59 35.16 10.19
N ARG A 241 -10.74 34.53 11.37
CA ARG A 241 -11.21 35.18 12.60
C ARG A 241 -10.28 36.31 13.06
N GLN A 242 -8.96 36.07 13.01
CA GLN A 242 -7.97 37.11 13.35
C GLN A 242 -8.06 38.31 12.39
N LEU A 243 -8.13 38.07 11.10
CA LEU A 243 -8.27 39.14 10.11
C LEU A 243 -9.58 39.94 10.31
N ALA A 244 -10.70 39.24 10.58
CA ALA A 244 -11.99 39.91 10.86
C ALA A 244 -11.94 40.72 12.14
N ALA A 245 -11.27 40.25 13.20
CA ALA A 245 -11.09 40.99 14.44
C ALA A 245 -10.29 42.29 14.24
N TRP A 246 -9.15 42.21 13.51
CA TRP A 246 -8.37 43.37 13.17
C TRP A 246 -9.12 44.35 12.26
N ALA A 247 -9.85 43.85 11.25
CA ALA A 247 -10.68 44.68 10.40
C ALA A 247 -11.77 45.43 11.19
N ALA A 248 -12.44 44.76 12.12
CA ALA A 248 -13.45 45.37 12.97
C ALA A 248 -12.86 46.47 13.89
N ILE A 249 -11.66 46.25 14.47
CA ILE A 249 -10.98 47.25 15.30
C ILE A 249 -10.60 48.49 14.47
N LEU A 250 -10.07 48.29 13.24
CA LEU A 250 -9.64 49.37 12.37
C LEU A 250 -10.82 50.12 11.69
N ALA A 251 -11.96 49.47 11.56
CA ALA A 251 -13.17 50.08 10.99
C ALA A 251 -13.71 51.20 11.89
N VAL A 252 -13.55 51.10 13.24
CA VAL A 252 -14.06 52.11 14.18
C VAL A 252 -13.41 53.50 13.98
N PRO A 253 -12.10 53.64 14.04
CA PRO A 253 -11.46 54.94 13.78
C PRO A 253 -11.71 55.45 12.36
N THR A 254 -11.75 54.53 11.38
CA THR A 254 -11.99 54.91 9.98
C THR A 254 -13.41 55.46 9.77
N ALA A 255 -14.43 54.80 10.36
CA ALA A 255 -15.80 55.30 10.28
C ALA A 255 -15.98 56.64 10.99
N ILE A 256 -15.42 56.79 12.20
CA ILE A 256 -15.51 58.06 12.96
C ILE A 256 -14.77 59.16 12.20
N ALA A 257 -13.54 58.94 11.75
CA ALA A 257 -12.79 59.88 10.94
C ALA A 257 -13.49 60.26 9.63
N GLY A 258 -14.17 59.28 8.98
CA GLY A 258 -14.99 59.51 7.80
C GLY A 258 -16.16 60.46 8.08
N ILE A 259 -16.87 60.29 9.20
CA ILE A 259 -17.98 61.17 9.62
C ILE A 259 -17.46 62.61 9.83
N TYR A 260 -16.34 62.77 10.56
CA TYR A 260 -15.74 64.09 10.79
C TYR A 260 -15.05 64.70 9.56
N GLY A 261 -14.77 63.91 8.55
CA GLY A 261 -14.28 64.35 7.26
C GLY A 261 -15.37 64.81 6.27
N MET A 262 -16.65 64.69 6.65
CA MET A 262 -17.76 65.12 5.83
C MET A 262 -17.92 66.66 5.96
N ASN A 263 -18.27 67.33 4.82
CA ASN A 263 -18.47 68.78 4.78
C ASN A 263 -19.90 69.16 5.22
N PHE A 264 -20.20 69.00 6.51
CA PHE A 264 -21.47 69.49 7.07
C PHE A 264 -21.26 70.90 7.61
N ASP A 265 -22.23 71.80 7.36
CA ASP A 265 -22.20 73.19 7.86
C ASP A 265 -22.36 73.30 9.37
N VAL A 266 -22.98 72.34 10.00
CA VAL A 266 -23.30 72.36 11.44
C VAL A 266 -22.80 71.03 12.09
N MET A 267 -21.61 71.13 12.76
CA MET A 267 -21.07 70.08 13.62
C MET A 267 -20.79 70.69 15.00
N PRO A 268 -21.68 70.57 16.00
CA PRO A 268 -21.52 71.23 17.29
C PRO A 268 -20.21 70.85 18.03
N GLU A 269 -19.77 69.62 17.86
CA GLU A 269 -18.60 69.02 18.53
C GLU A 269 -17.27 69.69 18.09
N LEU A 270 -17.19 70.17 16.84
CA LEU A 270 -16.00 70.86 16.33
C LEU A 270 -15.74 72.21 17.00
N ARG A 271 -16.76 72.80 17.61
CA ARG A 271 -16.64 74.09 18.31
C ARG A 271 -16.27 73.89 19.79
N TRP A 272 -16.20 72.66 20.30
CA TRP A 272 -15.78 72.34 21.64
C TRP A 272 -14.27 72.35 21.79
N ARG A 273 -13.76 73.06 22.83
CA ARG A 273 -12.29 73.15 23.10
C ARG A 273 -11.66 71.75 23.32
N TYR A 274 -12.39 70.81 23.85
CA TYR A 274 -11.97 69.44 24.19
C TYR A 274 -12.56 68.38 23.25
N GLY A 275 -13.32 68.75 22.20
CA GLY A 275 -14.02 67.83 21.31
C GLY A 275 -13.08 66.81 20.67
N TYR A 276 -11.93 67.25 20.18
CA TYR A 276 -10.91 66.35 19.61
C TYR A 276 -10.45 65.28 20.59
N PHE A 277 -10.11 65.64 21.85
CA PHE A 277 -9.63 64.69 22.86
C PHE A 277 -10.70 63.70 23.27
N ILE A 278 -11.96 64.13 23.32
CA ILE A 278 -13.09 63.28 23.66
C ILE A 278 -13.29 62.23 22.53
N VAL A 279 -13.26 62.65 21.28
CA VAL A 279 -13.45 61.73 20.14
C VAL A 279 -12.32 60.70 20.08
N VAL A 280 -11.07 61.12 20.24
CA VAL A 280 -9.91 60.19 20.29
C VAL A 280 -10.01 59.25 21.49
N GLY A 281 -10.46 59.76 22.66
CA GLY A 281 -10.71 58.93 23.84
C GLY A 281 -11.80 57.89 23.61
N VAL A 282 -12.91 58.27 22.99
CA VAL A 282 -13.99 57.32 22.62
C VAL A 282 -13.50 56.26 21.66
N ILE A 283 -12.75 56.63 20.62
CA ILE A 283 -12.11 55.66 19.71
C ILE A 283 -11.24 54.69 20.51
N GLY A 284 -10.39 55.20 21.40
CA GLY A 284 -9.50 54.37 22.23
C GLY A 284 -10.26 53.38 23.09
N VAL A 285 -11.35 53.82 23.76
CA VAL A 285 -12.20 52.97 24.60
C VAL A 285 -12.90 51.89 23.78
N ILE A 286 -13.47 52.23 22.63
CA ILE A 286 -14.15 51.24 21.75
C ILE A 286 -13.14 50.25 21.22
N CYS A 287 -12.01 50.71 20.63
CA CYS A 287 -10.98 49.82 20.09
C CYS A 287 -10.35 48.95 21.18
N GLY A 288 -10.06 49.52 22.36
CA GLY A 288 -9.54 48.75 23.51
C GLY A 288 -10.54 47.73 24.03
N GLY A 289 -11.82 48.08 24.11
CA GLY A 289 -12.90 47.19 24.47
C GLY A 289 -13.07 46.01 23.49
N LEU A 290 -13.03 46.31 22.18
CA LEU A 290 -13.08 45.29 21.12
C LEU A 290 -11.85 44.37 21.18
N TRP A 291 -10.66 44.93 21.36
CA TRP A 291 -9.43 44.16 21.50
C TRP A 291 -9.47 43.21 22.70
N LEU A 292 -9.88 43.72 23.89
CA LEU A 292 -10.04 42.91 25.10
C LEU A 292 -11.08 41.79 24.89
N ARG A 293 -12.20 42.11 24.23
CA ARG A 293 -13.25 41.13 23.93
C ARG A 293 -12.75 40.03 22.97
N PHE A 294 -12.10 40.42 21.86
CA PHE A 294 -11.57 39.46 20.89
C PHE A 294 -10.47 38.59 21.48
N ARG A 295 -9.59 39.17 22.34
CA ARG A 295 -8.60 38.39 23.09
C ARG A 295 -9.25 37.39 24.06
N LYS A 296 -10.32 37.79 24.76
CA LYS A 296 -11.03 36.92 25.71
C LYS A 296 -11.70 35.73 25.02
N ILE A 297 -12.20 35.88 23.83
CA ILE A 297 -12.83 34.79 23.03
C ILE A 297 -11.85 34.05 22.14
N GLY A 298 -10.55 34.35 22.20
CA GLY A 298 -9.50 33.64 21.46
C GLY A 298 -9.44 33.93 19.96
N TRP A 299 -9.86 35.14 19.54
CA TRP A 299 -9.75 35.60 18.16
C TRP A 299 -8.46 36.37 17.87
N LEU A 300 -7.80 36.89 18.91
CA LEU A 300 -6.53 37.62 18.88
C LEU A 300 -5.55 37.03 19.91
#